data_6c9429f83d0fe072f6675ca98c0980ad
#
_entry.id   6c9429f83d0fe072f6675ca98c0980ad
#
_cell.length_a   1.000
_cell.length_b   1.000
_cell.length_c   1.000
_cell.angle_alpha   90.00
_cell.angle_beta   90.00
_cell.angle_gamma   90.00
#
_symmetry.space_group_name_H-M   'P 1'
#
loop_
_entity.id
_entity.type
_entity.pdbx_description
1 polymer ?
#
loop_
_entity_poly.entity_id
_entity_poly.type
_entity_poly.pdbx_seq_one_letter_code
_entity_poly.pdbx_strand_id
1 'polypeptide(L)'
;MDNLQDRGFSTGTAASLACLFNPRTVAVIGASSVIGKWGQMILSNILAGRFPGKTFPVNSGGGTLCGLNSYRRIQDVTEPIDLAVITAPAGALREVVNECCEKGVRGMVVITSGFSEAGEEGRRLEEELVSLSRASQMIMIGPNTMGILCPHAGLFASGAHSRPGKGTVAFVSQSGNLGTQLIHWADQQGIGISLFVGSGNEAMVTCSDYLEYLESDPHTGTIILYMESVKDGRRFIEVSRRVNRSKPIIVLKGGRTEAGKGASASHTGAMHGETAVFGAACRQAGLIEVSAPSELLDLSAAFSSLPLPRGNRVGIVTLGGGWGVVTADQCNEKGLLIPDIPDNIVRTIGSFLPPFWSRRNPIDLVGTKDLQVPLVAVEEFLKWDGVDAVISLGIVGRHELVQLLVQSVREVDPDVSSSHLSQLESASREYEKAYVARMADLMAEYRKPVISVSLARTQEGTVRHQQGKPYHPVFYQTPEDAVNVLARMVQYHEYKARS
;
A
#
# COMPACT_ATOMS: atom_id res chain seq x y z
N MET A 1 -26.19 -0.19 -33.18
CA MET A 1 -25.22 -1.10 -33.83
C MET A 1 -24.11 -0.24 -34.40
N ASP A 2 -23.22 0.28 -33.57
CA ASP A 2 -22.07 1.05 -34.06
C ASP A 2 -20.79 0.62 -33.34
N ASN A 3 -19.97 0.08 -34.18
CA ASN A 3 -18.52 -0.17 -34.15
C ASN A 3 -17.76 -0.04 -32.83
N LEU A 4 -17.59 -1.17 -32.15
CA LEU A 4 -16.59 -1.47 -31.13
C LEU A 4 -15.23 -1.93 -31.71
N GLN A 5 -14.82 -1.38 -32.85
CA GLN A 5 -13.57 -1.76 -33.54
C GLN A 5 -12.63 -0.57 -33.67
N ASP A 6 -12.20 0.03 -32.50
CA ASP A 6 -10.97 0.83 -32.51
C ASP A 6 -10.33 0.83 -31.11
N ARG A 7 -9.83 -0.34 -30.70
CA ARG A 7 -9.06 -0.51 -29.46
C ARG A 7 -7.60 -0.85 -29.77
N GLY A 8 -6.97 0.03 -30.54
CA GLY A 8 -5.58 -0.13 -30.96
C GLY A 8 -4.53 0.27 -29.92
N PHE A 9 -4.70 -0.06 -28.62
CA PHE A 9 -3.72 0.32 -27.58
C PHE A 9 -3.20 -0.82 -26.69
N SER A 10 -3.61 -2.08 -26.87
CA SER A 10 -3.38 -3.12 -25.85
C SER A 10 -1.91 -3.53 -25.62
N THR A 11 -1.03 -3.42 -26.60
CA THR A 11 0.42 -3.73 -26.42
C THR A 11 1.31 -2.48 -26.29
N GLY A 12 0.81 -1.31 -26.70
CA GLY A 12 1.53 -0.03 -26.63
C GLY A 12 1.37 0.70 -25.30
N THR A 13 0.24 0.53 -24.60
CA THR A 13 -0.10 1.32 -23.40
C THR A 13 0.83 1.01 -22.23
N ALA A 14 1.13 -0.25 -21.94
CA ALA A 14 2.02 -0.63 -20.85
C ALA A 14 3.45 -0.10 -21.06
N ALA A 15 3.99 -0.18 -22.30
CA ALA A 15 5.29 0.38 -22.63
C ALA A 15 5.32 1.92 -22.51
N SER A 16 4.23 2.58 -22.90
CA SER A 16 4.10 4.04 -22.78
C SER A 16 4.01 4.48 -21.31
N LEU A 17 3.26 3.74 -20.47
CA LEU A 17 3.19 3.97 -19.01
C LEU A 17 4.56 3.80 -18.35
N ALA A 18 5.37 2.82 -18.76
CA ALA A 18 6.72 2.64 -18.25
C ALA A 18 7.59 3.90 -18.44
N CYS A 19 7.43 4.59 -19.58
CA CYS A 19 8.12 5.85 -19.83
C CYS A 19 7.65 6.98 -18.91
N LEU A 20 6.36 7.05 -18.59
CA LEU A 20 5.80 8.07 -17.70
C LEU A 20 6.20 7.85 -16.23
N PHE A 21 6.33 6.60 -15.81
CA PHE A 21 6.69 6.27 -14.43
C PHE A 21 8.22 6.27 -14.19
N ASN A 22 9.01 6.30 -15.24
CA ASN A 22 10.47 6.46 -15.18
C ASN A 22 10.97 7.45 -16.23
N PRO A 23 10.48 8.72 -16.22
CA PRO A 23 10.85 9.72 -17.21
C PRO A 23 12.30 10.21 -16.98
N ARG A 24 12.92 10.74 -18.04
CA ARG A 24 14.20 11.49 -17.95
C ARG A 24 13.97 12.98 -17.81
N THR A 25 12.83 13.45 -18.32
CA THR A 25 12.50 14.87 -18.39
C THR A 25 11.03 15.08 -17.98
N VAL A 26 10.81 16.04 -17.11
CA VAL A 26 9.49 16.40 -16.59
C VAL A 26 9.27 17.90 -16.79
N ALA A 27 8.18 18.29 -17.48
CA ALA A 27 7.71 19.65 -17.52
C ALA A 27 6.53 19.84 -16.56
N VAL A 28 6.56 20.89 -15.72
CA VAL A 28 5.45 21.27 -14.84
C VAL A 28 4.78 22.50 -15.46
N ILE A 29 3.64 22.29 -16.12
CA ILE A 29 2.89 23.35 -16.83
C ILE A 29 1.86 23.97 -15.89
N GLY A 30 1.92 25.28 -15.70
CA GLY A 30 1.21 26.01 -14.66
C GLY A 30 2.01 26.08 -13.36
N ALA A 31 3.34 25.86 -13.42
CA ALA A 31 4.24 26.03 -12.28
C ALA A 31 4.07 27.42 -11.64
N SER A 32 4.23 27.54 -10.33
CA SER A 32 3.97 28.75 -9.57
C SER A 32 4.97 28.93 -8.43
N SER A 33 5.22 30.18 -8.03
CA SER A 33 5.92 30.53 -6.79
C SER A 33 4.96 30.73 -5.60
N VAL A 34 3.65 30.78 -5.84
CA VAL A 34 2.65 31.03 -4.80
C VAL A 34 2.43 29.75 -4.00
N ILE A 35 2.79 29.79 -2.72
CA ILE A 35 2.63 28.66 -1.79
C ILE A 35 1.14 28.24 -1.72
N GLY A 36 0.92 26.93 -1.79
CA GLY A 36 -0.41 26.31 -1.75
C GLY A 36 -1.09 26.19 -3.13
N LYS A 37 -0.54 26.75 -4.20
CA LYS A 37 -1.00 26.43 -5.56
C LYS A 37 -0.45 25.07 -6.03
N TRP A 38 -1.26 24.35 -6.80
CA TRP A 38 -0.90 23.05 -7.34
C TRP A 38 0.45 23.00 -8.05
N GLY A 39 0.70 23.97 -8.93
CA GLY A 39 1.97 24.06 -9.67
C GLY A 39 3.18 24.30 -8.76
N GLN A 40 3.01 24.99 -7.63
CA GLN A 40 4.07 25.16 -6.63
C GLN A 40 4.30 23.85 -5.84
N MET A 41 3.21 23.22 -5.34
CA MET A 41 3.30 21.99 -4.57
C MET A 41 3.98 20.86 -5.37
N ILE A 42 3.55 20.66 -6.61
CA ILE A 42 4.11 19.62 -7.47
C ILE A 42 5.57 19.88 -7.81
N LEU A 43 5.91 21.12 -8.20
CA LEU A 43 7.30 21.47 -8.51
C LEU A 43 8.19 21.26 -7.28
N SER A 44 7.77 21.73 -6.10
CA SER A 44 8.54 21.55 -4.87
C SER A 44 8.66 20.07 -4.46
N ASN A 45 7.62 19.26 -4.65
CA ASN A 45 7.67 17.83 -4.35
C ASN A 45 8.64 17.06 -5.26
N ILE A 46 8.65 17.37 -6.57
CA ILE A 46 9.61 16.76 -7.51
C ILE A 46 11.05 17.09 -7.10
N LEU A 47 11.32 18.37 -6.81
CA LEU A 47 12.68 18.81 -6.42
C LEU A 47 13.09 18.27 -5.05
N ALA A 48 12.21 18.30 -4.07
CA ALA A 48 12.47 17.77 -2.73
C ALA A 48 12.62 16.23 -2.73
N GLY A 49 11.98 15.53 -3.68
CA GLY A 49 12.15 14.11 -3.94
C GLY A 49 13.50 13.74 -4.57
N ARG A 50 14.32 14.76 -4.94
CA ARG A 50 15.61 14.56 -5.59
C ARG A 50 15.49 13.76 -6.88
N PHE A 51 14.49 14.09 -7.69
CA PHE A 51 14.32 13.47 -9.00
C PHE A 51 15.62 13.61 -9.81
N PRO A 52 16.21 12.51 -10.30
CA PRO A 52 17.52 12.54 -10.96
C PRO A 52 17.48 13.10 -12.39
N GLY A 53 16.27 13.17 -12.99
CA GLY A 53 16.05 13.74 -14.32
C GLY A 53 16.00 15.26 -14.33
N LYS A 54 15.76 15.83 -15.52
CA LYS A 54 15.61 17.29 -15.67
C LYS A 54 14.16 17.72 -15.41
N THR A 55 13.99 18.81 -14.69
CA THR A 55 12.67 19.41 -14.40
C THR A 55 12.58 20.80 -15.02
N PHE A 56 11.54 21.03 -15.81
CA PHE A 56 11.30 22.28 -16.55
C PHE A 56 10.02 22.94 -16.05
N PRO A 57 10.10 24.00 -15.22
CA PRO A 57 8.92 24.78 -14.86
C PRO A 57 8.45 25.59 -16.08
N VAL A 58 7.15 25.50 -16.40
CA VAL A 58 6.52 26.29 -17.48
C VAL A 58 5.47 27.20 -16.86
N ASN A 59 5.64 28.52 -17.05
CA ASN A 59 4.76 29.56 -16.52
C ASN A 59 4.76 30.76 -17.46
N SER A 60 3.59 31.26 -17.88
CA SER A 60 3.44 32.40 -18.81
C SER A 60 4.12 33.69 -18.34
N GLY A 61 4.29 33.89 -17.03
CA GLY A 61 5.01 35.00 -16.44
C GLY A 61 6.53 34.94 -16.57
N GLY A 62 7.08 33.75 -16.81
CA GLY A 62 8.54 33.52 -16.81
C GLY A 62 9.16 33.68 -15.41
N GLY A 63 10.46 33.94 -15.35
CA GLY A 63 11.21 34.22 -14.12
C GLY A 63 11.82 32.94 -13.49
N THR A 64 12.11 32.99 -12.18
CA THR A 64 12.71 31.89 -11.43
C THR A 64 11.68 31.26 -10.48
N LEU A 65 11.49 29.97 -10.55
CA LEU A 65 10.56 29.20 -9.68
C LEU A 65 11.32 28.08 -8.97
N CYS A 66 11.29 28.06 -7.64
CA CYS A 66 12.01 27.09 -6.80
C CYS A 66 13.52 26.95 -7.19
N GLY A 67 14.17 28.06 -7.57
CA GLY A 67 15.57 28.07 -7.98
C GLY A 67 15.85 27.67 -9.43
N LEU A 68 14.83 27.32 -10.23
CA LEU A 68 14.95 26.99 -11.64
C LEU A 68 14.43 28.12 -12.52
N ASN A 69 15.10 28.35 -13.68
CA ASN A 69 14.55 29.26 -14.69
C ASN A 69 13.29 28.65 -15.30
N SER A 70 12.21 29.42 -15.36
CA SER A 70 10.97 28.98 -15.97
C SER A 70 10.90 29.40 -17.43
N TYR A 71 10.21 28.58 -18.22
CA TYR A 71 9.90 28.82 -19.61
C TYR A 71 8.51 29.40 -19.75
N ARG A 72 8.28 30.27 -20.71
CA ARG A 72 6.94 30.84 -20.93
C ARG A 72 5.99 29.86 -21.58
N ARG A 73 6.50 29.03 -22.49
CA ARG A 73 5.77 27.97 -23.21
C ARG A 73 6.61 26.69 -23.21
N ILE A 74 5.98 25.55 -23.37
CA ILE A 74 6.68 24.27 -23.43
C ILE A 74 7.58 24.17 -24.68
N GLN A 75 7.24 24.88 -25.77
CA GLN A 75 8.06 24.97 -27.00
C GLN A 75 9.40 25.63 -26.75
N ASP A 76 9.53 26.52 -25.77
CA ASP A 76 10.79 27.21 -25.44
C ASP A 76 11.82 26.25 -24.80
N VAL A 77 11.37 25.07 -24.30
CA VAL A 77 12.26 24.03 -23.81
C VAL A 77 12.90 23.32 -24.99
N THR A 78 14.23 23.30 -25.07
CA THR A 78 14.96 22.67 -26.20
C THR A 78 14.97 21.16 -26.12
N GLU A 79 14.95 20.58 -24.91
CA GLU A 79 14.97 19.15 -24.69
C GLU A 79 13.64 18.47 -25.03
N PRO A 80 13.67 17.18 -25.42
CA PRO A 80 12.45 16.37 -25.50
C PRO A 80 11.85 16.19 -24.10
N ILE A 81 10.52 16.15 -24.02
CA ILE A 81 9.80 15.98 -22.76
C ILE A 81 9.13 14.61 -22.72
N ASP A 82 9.48 13.81 -21.71
CA ASP A 82 8.86 12.50 -21.49
C ASP A 82 7.50 12.65 -20.78
N LEU A 83 7.42 13.53 -19.76
CA LEU A 83 6.24 13.71 -18.95
C LEU A 83 5.89 15.21 -18.78
N ALA A 84 4.66 15.59 -19.08
CA ALA A 84 4.09 16.87 -18.70
C ALA A 84 3.11 16.72 -17.53
N VAL A 85 3.33 17.46 -16.43
CA VAL A 85 2.38 17.53 -15.32
C VAL A 85 1.65 18.87 -15.42
N ILE A 86 0.34 18.79 -15.66
CA ILE A 86 -0.47 19.97 -16.05
C ILE A 86 -1.35 20.41 -14.90
N THR A 87 -1.15 21.64 -14.45
CA THR A 87 -1.93 22.32 -13.40
C THR A 87 -2.55 23.63 -13.90
N ALA A 88 -2.56 23.82 -15.21
CA ALA A 88 -3.17 24.99 -15.85
C ALA A 88 -4.71 25.00 -15.65
N PRO A 89 -5.37 26.15 -15.60
CA PRO A 89 -6.84 26.24 -15.50
C PRO A 89 -7.54 25.53 -16.66
N ALA A 90 -8.74 24.97 -16.41
CA ALA A 90 -9.50 24.21 -17.41
C ALA A 90 -9.68 24.91 -18.76
N GLY A 91 -9.94 26.23 -18.75
CA GLY A 91 -10.11 27.03 -19.97
C GLY A 91 -8.84 27.16 -20.85
N ALA A 92 -7.64 26.90 -20.30
CA ALA A 92 -6.39 26.94 -21.04
C ALA A 92 -5.93 25.56 -21.54
N LEU A 93 -6.61 24.47 -21.12
CA LEU A 93 -6.10 23.11 -21.34
C LEU A 93 -6.06 22.69 -22.80
N ARG A 94 -7.03 23.13 -23.61
CA ARG A 94 -7.02 22.86 -25.06
C ARG A 94 -5.71 23.35 -25.70
N GLU A 95 -5.33 24.60 -25.43
CA GLU A 95 -4.10 25.18 -25.96
C GLU A 95 -2.86 24.46 -25.42
N VAL A 96 -2.80 24.24 -24.11
CA VAL A 96 -1.69 23.53 -23.44
C VAL A 96 -1.51 22.12 -23.99
N VAL A 97 -2.59 21.36 -24.21
CA VAL A 97 -2.52 20.00 -24.76
C VAL A 97 -2.06 20.02 -26.20
N ASN A 98 -2.54 20.98 -27.04
CA ASN A 98 -2.05 21.16 -28.39
C ASN A 98 -0.54 21.46 -28.40
N GLU A 99 -0.07 22.36 -27.55
CA GLU A 99 1.35 22.64 -27.40
C GLU A 99 2.16 21.40 -27.01
N CYS A 100 1.64 20.57 -26.12
CA CYS A 100 2.27 19.29 -25.75
C CYS A 100 2.32 18.32 -26.94
N CYS A 101 1.25 18.25 -27.75
CA CYS A 101 1.21 17.43 -28.97
C CYS A 101 2.26 17.89 -29.99
N GLU A 102 2.31 19.20 -30.29
CA GLU A 102 3.27 19.79 -31.21
C GLU A 102 4.74 19.59 -30.73
N LYS A 103 4.97 19.65 -29.42
CA LYS A 103 6.29 19.39 -28.80
C LYS A 103 6.69 17.93 -28.84
N GLY A 104 5.75 17.00 -29.10
CA GLY A 104 5.99 15.57 -29.08
C GLY A 104 6.18 15.01 -27.68
N VAL A 105 5.44 15.55 -26.69
CA VAL A 105 5.43 15.03 -25.32
C VAL A 105 4.89 13.60 -25.32
N ARG A 106 5.57 12.67 -24.62
CA ARG A 106 5.17 11.25 -24.64
C ARG A 106 3.92 10.98 -23.82
N GLY A 107 3.73 11.73 -22.74
CA GLY A 107 2.51 11.62 -21.95
C GLY A 107 2.36 12.72 -20.93
N MET A 108 1.16 12.82 -20.41
CA MET A 108 0.79 13.86 -19.46
C MET A 108 -0.02 13.33 -18.27
N VAL A 109 0.12 14.03 -17.15
CA VAL A 109 -0.73 13.86 -15.96
C VAL A 109 -1.50 15.17 -15.77
N VAL A 110 -2.83 15.12 -15.92
CA VAL A 110 -3.70 16.29 -15.86
C VAL A 110 -4.32 16.42 -14.48
N ILE A 111 -3.73 17.28 -13.65
CA ILE A 111 -4.17 17.50 -12.25
C ILE A 111 -5.52 18.22 -12.21
N THR A 112 -5.71 19.14 -13.12
CA THR A 112 -6.88 20.04 -13.19
C THR A 112 -8.19 19.26 -13.20
N SER A 113 -9.18 19.75 -12.46
CA SER A 113 -10.58 19.31 -12.43
C SER A 113 -11.47 20.21 -13.30
N GLY A 114 -12.74 19.86 -13.45
CA GLY A 114 -13.73 20.60 -14.25
C GLY A 114 -14.07 19.89 -15.56
N PHE A 115 -14.07 18.55 -15.54
CA PHE A 115 -14.34 17.68 -16.69
C PHE A 115 -15.66 16.91 -16.54
N SER A 116 -15.69 15.64 -16.81
CA SER A 116 -16.92 14.83 -16.75
C SER A 116 -17.61 14.88 -15.39
N GLU A 117 -16.90 15.09 -14.30
CA GLU A 117 -17.44 15.31 -12.96
C GLU A 117 -18.17 16.66 -12.80
N ALA A 118 -17.87 17.64 -13.66
CA ALA A 118 -18.52 18.97 -13.63
C ALA A 118 -19.75 19.07 -14.58
N GLY A 119 -20.09 17.98 -15.28
CA GLY A 119 -21.25 17.93 -16.14
C GLY A 119 -20.94 17.85 -17.65
N GLU A 120 -21.93 18.14 -18.47
CA GLU A 120 -21.90 17.89 -19.93
C GLU A 120 -20.80 18.68 -20.67
N GLU A 121 -20.61 19.96 -20.33
CA GLU A 121 -19.58 20.78 -20.96
C GLU A 121 -18.16 20.26 -20.62
N GLY A 122 -17.95 19.90 -19.36
CA GLY A 122 -16.71 19.31 -18.93
C GLY A 122 -16.45 17.95 -19.58
N ARG A 123 -17.49 17.13 -19.78
CA ARG A 123 -17.39 15.86 -20.50
C ARG A 123 -16.95 16.05 -21.94
N ARG A 124 -17.50 17.05 -22.65
CA ARG A 124 -17.10 17.35 -24.03
C ARG A 124 -15.63 17.79 -24.11
N LEU A 125 -15.18 18.61 -23.18
CA LEU A 125 -13.77 19.00 -23.10
C LEU A 125 -12.88 17.77 -22.85
N GLU A 126 -13.26 16.86 -21.94
CA GLU A 126 -12.53 15.62 -21.66
C GLU A 126 -12.40 14.75 -22.93
N GLU A 127 -13.51 14.52 -23.67
CA GLU A 127 -13.52 13.77 -24.92
C GLU A 127 -12.61 14.39 -26.00
N GLU A 128 -12.61 15.71 -26.09
CA GLU A 128 -11.74 16.46 -27.01
C GLU A 128 -10.27 16.25 -26.67
N LEU A 129 -9.87 16.42 -25.38
CA LEU A 129 -8.49 16.22 -24.95
C LEU A 129 -8.03 14.77 -25.19
N VAL A 130 -8.89 13.77 -24.94
CA VAL A 130 -8.62 12.37 -25.27
C VAL A 130 -8.38 12.19 -26.77
N SER A 131 -9.21 12.79 -27.63
CA SER A 131 -9.07 12.71 -29.09
C SER A 131 -7.74 13.30 -29.57
N LEU A 132 -7.37 14.49 -29.09
CA LEU A 132 -6.08 15.13 -29.39
C LEU A 132 -4.89 14.29 -28.94
N SER A 133 -4.97 13.76 -27.76
CA SER A 133 -3.91 12.89 -27.19
C SER A 133 -3.73 11.60 -27.99
N ARG A 134 -4.83 10.96 -28.40
CA ARG A 134 -4.78 9.76 -29.26
C ARG A 134 -4.18 10.05 -30.63
N ALA A 135 -4.59 11.15 -31.27
CA ALA A 135 -4.08 11.55 -32.58
C ALA A 135 -2.55 11.78 -32.56
N SER A 136 -2.03 12.25 -31.43
CA SER A 136 -0.59 12.49 -31.23
C SER A 136 0.15 11.35 -30.54
N GLN A 137 -0.48 10.21 -30.30
CA GLN A 137 0.08 9.06 -29.58
C GLN A 137 0.57 9.40 -28.15
N MET A 138 0.06 10.46 -27.56
CA MET A 138 0.37 10.92 -26.22
C MET A 138 -0.56 10.25 -25.19
N ILE A 139 -0.02 9.67 -24.13
CA ILE A 139 -0.80 9.07 -23.05
C ILE A 139 -1.27 10.16 -22.07
N MET A 140 -2.55 10.08 -21.63
CA MET A 140 -3.11 10.98 -20.63
C MET A 140 -3.56 10.21 -19.40
N ILE A 141 -2.99 10.53 -18.22
CA ILE A 141 -3.42 10.10 -16.90
C ILE A 141 -4.34 11.15 -16.29
N GLY A 142 -5.47 10.74 -15.76
CA GLY A 142 -6.52 11.61 -15.25
C GLY A 142 -7.60 11.85 -16.31
N PRO A 143 -8.14 13.08 -16.45
CA PRO A 143 -7.90 14.30 -15.66
C PRO A 143 -8.43 14.21 -14.21
N ASN A 144 -8.44 15.32 -13.48
CA ASN A 144 -8.93 15.39 -12.11
C ASN A 144 -8.19 14.42 -11.17
N THR A 145 -6.85 14.48 -11.20
CA THR A 145 -6.00 13.57 -10.43
C THR A 145 -5.12 14.29 -9.41
N MET A 146 -4.70 13.58 -8.38
CA MET A 146 -3.66 14.04 -7.43
C MET A 146 -2.23 13.83 -7.94
N GLY A 147 -2.04 13.21 -9.12
CA GLY A 147 -0.73 12.95 -9.70
C GLY A 147 -0.19 11.55 -9.47
N ILE A 148 1.12 11.40 -9.57
CA ILE A 148 1.83 10.13 -9.47
C ILE A 148 3.02 10.22 -8.50
N LEU A 149 3.32 9.10 -7.82
CA LEU A 149 4.55 8.93 -7.04
C LEU A 149 5.28 7.68 -7.53
N CYS A 150 6.52 7.82 -7.91
CA CYS A 150 7.39 6.73 -8.37
C CYS A 150 8.68 6.74 -7.52
N PRO A 151 8.66 6.21 -6.28
CA PRO A 151 9.80 6.32 -5.36
C PRO A 151 11.09 5.70 -5.91
N HIS A 152 11.00 4.61 -6.69
CA HIS A 152 12.15 3.99 -7.32
C HIS A 152 12.85 4.89 -8.34
N ALA A 153 12.08 5.74 -9.05
CA ALA A 153 12.58 6.77 -9.95
C ALA A 153 12.91 8.10 -9.25
N GLY A 154 12.64 8.23 -7.95
CA GLY A 154 12.78 9.50 -7.22
C GLY A 154 11.74 10.56 -7.63
N LEU A 155 10.68 10.18 -8.35
CA LEU A 155 9.68 11.10 -8.89
C LEU A 155 8.48 11.18 -7.95
N PHE A 156 8.20 12.38 -7.44
CA PHE A 156 7.05 12.70 -6.58
C PHE A 156 6.21 13.81 -7.23
N ALA A 157 5.63 13.51 -8.40
CA ALA A 157 4.82 14.43 -9.18
C ALA A 157 3.35 14.42 -8.72
N SER A 158 3.11 14.81 -7.48
CA SER A 158 1.80 14.77 -6.83
C SER A 158 1.61 15.97 -5.90
N GLY A 159 0.33 16.31 -5.62
CA GLY A 159 -0.04 17.23 -4.56
C GLY A 159 0.06 16.62 -3.14
N ALA A 160 0.34 15.33 -3.00
CA ALA A 160 0.60 14.71 -1.70
C ALA A 160 1.94 15.20 -1.14
N HIS A 161 1.96 15.53 0.16
CA HIS A 161 3.19 15.99 0.83
C HIS A 161 4.05 14.83 1.37
N SER A 162 3.51 13.61 1.42
CA SER A 162 4.25 12.41 1.84
C SER A 162 5.19 11.94 0.73
N ARG A 163 6.36 11.51 1.13
CA ARG A 163 7.36 10.88 0.26
C ARG A 163 7.70 9.50 0.81
N PRO A 164 6.81 8.51 0.59
CA PRO A 164 7.01 7.17 1.12
C PRO A 164 8.30 6.55 0.60
N GLY A 165 8.90 5.70 1.42
CA GLY A 165 10.09 4.95 1.06
C GLY A 165 9.84 4.00 -0.11
N LYS A 166 10.94 3.58 -0.77
CA LYS A 166 10.91 2.54 -1.80
C LYS A 166 10.42 1.23 -1.21
N GLY A 167 9.49 0.57 -1.90
CA GLY A 167 8.96 -0.72 -1.50
C GLY A 167 8.27 -1.42 -2.66
N THR A 168 7.38 -2.36 -2.35
CA THR A 168 6.78 -3.25 -3.34
C THR A 168 5.26 -3.10 -3.49
N VAL A 169 4.66 -2.12 -2.84
CA VAL A 169 3.21 -1.89 -2.90
C VAL A 169 2.90 -0.85 -3.97
N ALA A 170 2.13 -1.23 -4.99
CA ALA A 170 1.55 -0.30 -5.94
C ALA A 170 0.13 0.08 -5.52
N PHE A 171 -0.21 1.35 -5.62
CA PHE A 171 -1.52 1.85 -5.26
C PHE A 171 -2.14 2.67 -6.40
N VAL A 172 -3.27 2.22 -6.94
CA VAL A 172 -4.06 2.93 -7.94
C VAL A 172 -5.37 3.39 -7.30
N SER A 173 -5.66 4.69 -7.36
CA SER A 173 -6.83 5.29 -6.69
C SER A 173 -7.60 6.23 -7.62
N GLN A 174 -8.90 5.97 -7.80
CA GLN A 174 -9.80 6.90 -8.48
C GLN A 174 -10.09 8.13 -7.64
N SER A 175 -10.05 8.03 -6.30
CA SER A 175 -10.17 9.18 -5.40
C SER A 175 -8.79 9.75 -5.07
N GLY A 176 -8.57 10.98 -5.47
CA GLY A 176 -7.30 11.67 -5.21
C GLY A 176 -7.04 11.87 -3.72
N ASN A 177 -8.01 12.39 -2.98
CA ASN A 177 -7.86 12.69 -1.56
C ASN A 177 -7.69 11.42 -0.72
N LEU A 178 -8.54 10.40 -0.91
CA LEU A 178 -8.41 9.14 -0.19
C LEU A 178 -7.07 8.46 -0.50
N GLY A 179 -6.66 8.46 -1.77
CA GLY A 179 -5.38 7.89 -2.17
C GLY A 179 -4.19 8.54 -1.48
N THR A 180 -4.13 9.88 -1.44
CA THR A 180 -3.03 10.60 -0.78
C THR A 180 -3.03 10.45 0.73
N GLN A 181 -4.19 10.35 1.38
CA GLN A 181 -4.33 10.04 2.80
C GLN A 181 -3.78 8.65 3.11
N LEU A 182 -4.15 7.64 2.31
CA LEU A 182 -3.67 6.27 2.48
C LEU A 182 -2.15 6.15 2.24
N ILE A 183 -1.60 6.90 1.30
CA ILE A 183 -0.14 6.96 1.11
C ILE A 183 0.55 7.57 2.34
N HIS A 184 -0.03 8.59 2.95
CA HIS A 184 0.51 9.17 4.18
C HIS A 184 0.49 8.16 5.34
N TRP A 185 -0.62 7.43 5.51
CA TRP A 185 -0.70 6.38 6.53
C TRP A 185 0.24 5.20 6.24
N ALA A 186 0.38 4.80 4.98
CA ALA A 186 1.34 3.76 4.57
C ALA A 186 2.78 4.13 4.96
N ASP A 187 3.18 5.38 4.71
CA ASP A 187 4.50 5.91 5.11
C ASP A 187 4.71 5.84 6.63
N GLN A 188 3.70 6.27 7.42
CA GLN A 188 3.73 6.17 8.88
C GLN A 188 3.79 4.73 9.39
N GLN A 189 3.19 3.78 8.66
CA GLN A 189 3.19 2.35 8.98
C GLN A 189 4.45 1.61 8.49
N GLY A 190 5.38 2.30 7.86
CA GLY A 190 6.58 1.69 7.29
C GLY A 190 6.33 0.86 6.03
N ILE A 191 5.20 1.07 5.34
CA ILE A 191 4.86 0.38 4.10
C ILE A 191 5.49 1.12 2.94
N GLY A 192 6.50 0.51 2.32
CA GLY A 192 7.17 1.08 1.15
C GLY A 192 6.34 0.96 -0.12
N ILE A 193 6.38 1.99 -0.96
CA ILE A 193 5.60 2.12 -2.18
C ILE A 193 6.47 1.90 -3.42
N SER A 194 5.99 1.10 -4.37
CA SER A 194 6.58 0.99 -5.71
C SER A 194 6.05 2.08 -6.64
N LEU A 195 4.74 2.27 -6.64
CA LEU A 195 4.03 3.21 -7.50
C LEU A 195 2.76 3.70 -6.79
N PHE A 196 2.45 4.98 -6.89
CA PHE A 196 1.12 5.53 -6.65
C PHE A 196 0.62 6.23 -7.90
N VAL A 197 -0.63 5.95 -8.27
CA VAL A 197 -1.33 6.66 -9.33
C VAL A 197 -2.67 7.12 -8.81
N GLY A 198 -2.86 8.44 -8.75
CA GLY A 198 -4.19 9.00 -8.75
C GLY A 198 -4.75 8.87 -10.17
N SER A 199 -5.68 7.96 -10.40
CA SER A 199 -6.19 7.72 -11.76
C SER A 199 -7.25 8.74 -12.20
N GLY A 200 -7.88 9.42 -11.24
CA GLY A 200 -8.88 10.45 -11.51
C GLY A 200 -10.07 9.92 -12.31
N ASN A 201 -10.50 10.66 -13.34
CA ASN A 201 -11.65 10.30 -14.18
C ASN A 201 -11.41 9.08 -15.08
N GLU A 202 -10.17 8.61 -15.23
CA GLU A 202 -9.81 7.50 -16.13
C GLU A 202 -10.33 7.71 -17.56
N ALA A 203 -10.15 8.91 -18.11
CA ALA A 203 -10.68 9.25 -19.42
C ALA A 203 -10.00 8.50 -20.56
N MET A 204 -8.69 8.21 -20.42
CA MET A 204 -7.92 7.49 -21.44
C MET A 204 -7.29 6.21 -20.87
N VAL A 205 -6.55 6.31 -19.78
CA VAL A 205 -5.91 5.18 -19.09
C VAL A 205 -6.80 4.75 -17.93
N THR A 206 -7.15 3.48 -17.89
CA THR A 206 -8.06 2.88 -16.91
C THR A 206 -7.33 1.99 -15.92
N CYS A 207 -8.03 1.59 -14.86
CA CYS A 207 -7.50 0.63 -13.89
C CYS A 207 -6.94 -0.64 -14.56
N SER A 208 -7.59 -1.16 -15.61
CA SER A 208 -7.12 -2.34 -16.35
C SER A 208 -5.75 -2.11 -17.01
N ASP A 209 -5.52 -0.91 -17.54
CA ASP A 209 -4.22 -0.55 -18.15
C ASP A 209 -3.10 -0.47 -17.12
N TYR A 210 -3.39 0.08 -15.93
CA TYR A 210 -2.44 0.08 -14.83
C TYR A 210 -2.11 -1.33 -14.35
N LEU A 211 -3.12 -2.22 -14.25
CA LEU A 211 -2.88 -3.62 -13.88
C LEU A 211 -1.99 -4.34 -14.91
N GLU A 212 -2.19 -4.12 -16.22
CA GLU A 212 -1.32 -4.68 -17.26
C GLU A 212 0.13 -4.18 -17.15
N TYR A 213 0.33 -2.90 -16.85
CA TYR A 213 1.67 -2.37 -16.57
C TYR A 213 2.27 -3.02 -15.32
N LEU A 214 1.52 -3.05 -14.21
CA LEU A 214 1.97 -3.57 -12.92
C LEU A 214 2.26 -5.07 -12.95
N GLU A 215 1.68 -5.83 -13.87
CA GLU A 215 1.99 -7.25 -14.07
C GLU A 215 3.49 -7.47 -14.34
N SER A 216 4.07 -6.62 -15.17
CA SER A 216 5.48 -6.71 -15.58
C SER A 216 6.43 -5.82 -14.76
N ASP A 217 5.91 -4.91 -13.91
CA ASP A 217 6.76 -4.04 -13.10
C ASP A 217 7.56 -4.84 -12.07
N PRO A 218 8.91 -4.85 -12.14
CA PRO A 218 9.75 -5.65 -11.24
C PRO A 218 9.75 -5.12 -9.80
N HIS A 219 9.35 -3.88 -9.59
CA HIS A 219 9.30 -3.26 -8.27
C HIS A 219 8.00 -3.54 -7.52
N THR A 220 6.95 -4.00 -8.21
CA THR A 220 5.64 -4.24 -7.60
C THR A 220 5.46 -5.71 -7.23
N GLY A 221 5.13 -5.97 -5.97
CA GLY A 221 4.79 -7.29 -5.42
C GLY A 221 3.33 -7.41 -4.97
N THR A 222 2.71 -6.28 -4.60
CA THR A 222 1.32 -6.21 -4.11
C THR A 222 0.62 -5.01 -4.73
N ILE A 223 -0.65 -5.16 -5.12
CA ILE A 223 -1.42 -4.10 -5.77
C ILE A 223 -2.63 -3.75 -4.91
N ILE A 224 -2.81 -2.47 -4.63
CA ILE A 224 -3.99 -1.90 -3.97
C ILE A 224 -4.80 -1.11 -4.99
N LEU A 225 -6.11 -1.32 -4.99
CA LEU A 225 -7.05 -0.57 -5.81
C LEU A 225 -8.10 0.11 -4.93
N TYR A 226 -8.30 1.40 -5.13
CA TYR A 226 -9.53 2.08 -4.72
C TYR A 226 -10.33 2.44 -5.95
N MET A 227 -11.55 1.93 -6.06
CA MET A 227 -12.37 2.05 -7.25
C MET A 227 -13.80 2.51 -6.92
N GLU A 228 -14.31 3.49 -7.65
CA GLU A 228 -15.70 3.94 -7.60
C GLU A 228 -16.51 3.41 -8.79
N SER A 229 -15.87 3.24 -9.94
CA SER A 229 -16.48 2.72 -11.15
C SER A 229 -15.53 1.79 -11.92
N VAL A 230 -16.07 1.02 -12.86
CA VAL A 230 -15.31 0.18 -13.78
C VAL A 230 -15.78 0.49 -15.19
N LYS A 231 -14.88 0.99 -16.05
CA LYS A 231 -15.21 1.38 -17.44
C LYS A 231 -15.52 0.16 -18.34
N ASP A 232 -14.73 -0.90 -18.19
CA ASP A 232 -14.88 -2.17 -18.93
C ASP A 232 -14.76 -3.34 -17.96
N GLY A 233 -15.91 -3.85 -17.50
CA GLY A 233 -15.95 -4.91 -16.50
C GLY A 233 -15.38 -6.24 -17.00
N ARG A 234 -15.55 -6.57 -18.30
CA ARG A 234 -15.01 -7.81 -18.88
C ARG A 234 -13.49 -7.80 -18.88
N ARG A 235 -12.91 -6.73 -19.44
CA ARG A 235 -11.44 -6.56 -19.46
C ARG A 235 -10.86 -6.50 -18.05
N PHE A 236 -11.54 -5.80 -17.13
CA PHE A 236 -11.11 -5.72 -15.74
C PHE A 236 -10.99 -7.12 -15.08
N ILE A 237 -12.01 -7.97 -15.24
CA ILE A 237 -11.98 -9.34 -14.70
C ILE A 237 -10.87 -10.17 -15.34
N GLU A 238 -10.70 -10.08 -16.64
CA GLU A 238 -9.73 -10.86 -17.43
C GLU A 238 -8.30 -10.49 -17.01
N VAL A 239 -7.98 -9.20 -17.01
CA VAL A 239 -6.66 -8.68 -16.60
C VAL A 239 -6.40 -8.96 -15.13
N SER A 240 -7.37 -8.67 -14.25
CA SER A 240 -7.23 -8.92 -12.82
C SER A 240 -6.94 -10.38 -12.50
N ARG A 241 -7.66 -11.32 -13.13
CA ARG A 241 -7.43 -12.76 -12.96
C ARG A 241 -6.00 -13.15 -13.36
N ARG A 242 -5.50 -12.62 -14.47
CA ARG A 242 -4.14 -12.90 -14.96
C ARG A 242 -3.09 -12.35 -13.99
N VAL A 243 -3.20 -11.10 -13.62
CA VAL A 243 -2.25 -10.42 -12.71
C VAL A 243 -2.25 -11.04 -11.31
N ASN A 244 -3.44 -11.35 -10.79
CA ASN A 244 -3.59 -11.88 -9.43
C ASN A 244 -2.97 -13.27 -9.22
N ARG A 245 -2.64 -14.00 -10.30
CA ARG A 245 -1.87 -15.26 -10.19
C ARG A 245 -0.45 -15.04 -9.68
N SER A 246 0.14 -13.89 -9.95
CA SER A 246 1.51 -13.56 -9.56
C SER A 246 1.60 -12.52 -8.45
N LYS A 247 0.70 -11.53 -8.45
CA LYS A 247 0.71 -10.39 -7.53
C LYS A 247 -0.68 -10.23 -6.91
N PRO A 248 -0.82 -10.34 -5.57
CA PRO A 248 -2.10 -10.17 -4.90
C PRO A 248 -2.68 -8.78 -5.18
N ILE A 249 -3.98 -8.75 -5.50
CA ILE A 249 -4.73 -7.51 -5.73
C ILE A 249 -5.75 -7.36 -4.62
N ILE A 250 -5.62 -6.28 -3.85
CA ILE A 250 -6.52 -5.91 -2.76
C ILE A 250 -7.37 -4.74 -3.25
N VAL A 251 -8.69 -4.85 -3.17
CA VAL A 251 -9.60 -3.84 -3.71
C VAL A 251 -10.58 -3.34 -2.67
N LEU A 252 -10.69 -2.02 -2.57
CA LEU A 252 -11.74 -1.31 -1.85
C LEU A 252 -12.66 -0.63 -2.85
N LYS A 253 -13.94 -1.05 -2.87
CA LYS A 253 -14.97 -0.45 -3.72
C LYS A 253 -15.70 0.65 -2.99
N GLY A 254 -15.69 1.87 -3.53
CA GLY A 254 -16.58 2.96 -3.13
C GLY A 254 -18.00 2.78 -3.67
N GLY A 255 -18.99 3.41 -3.05
CA GLY A 255 -20.39 3.37 -3.51
C GLY A 255 -21.05 2.01 -3.38
N ARG A 256 -20.80 1.24 -2.32
CA ARG A 256 -21.35 -0.11 -2.09
C ARG A 256 -22.79 -0.12 -1.58
N THR A 257 -23.21 0.92 -0.91
CA THR A 257 -24.56 1.08 -0.35
C THR A 257 -25.33 2.15 -1.12
N GLU A 258 -26.65 2.20 -0.98
CA GLU A 258 -27.45 3.24 -1.63
C GLU A 258 -26.99 4.66 -1.25
N ALA A 259 -26.68 4.89 0.03
CA ALA A 259 -26.12 6.17 0.49
C ALA A 259 -24.73 6.45 -0.15
N GLY A 260 -23.86 5.44 -0.23
CA GLY A 260 -22.57 5.56 -0.86
C GLY A 260 -22.66 5.77 -2.37
N LYS A 261 -23.61 5.12 -3.07
CA LYS A 261 -23.88 5.34 -4.51
C LYS A 261 -24.30 6.79 -4.76
N GLY A 262 -25.22 7.34 -3.94
CA GLY A 262 -25.65 8.73 -4.06
C GLY A 262 -24.50 9.74 -3.87
N ALA A 263 -23.64 9.51 -2.87
CA ALA A 263 -22.47 10.33 -2.63
C ALA A 263 -21.46 10.27 -3.79
N SER A 264 -21.16 9.06 -4.28
CA SER A 264 -20.20 8.85 -5.37
C SER A 264 -20.73 9.35 -6.72
N ALA A 265 -22.03 9.22 -7.00
CA ALA A 265 -22.64 9.78 -8.22
C ALA A 265 -22.53 11.31 -8.28
N SER A 266 -22.67 11.98 -7.14
CA SER A 266 -22.47 13.42 -7.01
C SER A 266 -21.00 13.85 -7.17
N HIS A 267 -20.05 12.93 -6.87
CA HIS A 267 -18.62 13.21 -6.90
C HIS A 267 -17.96 12.92 -8.26
N THR A 268 -18.36 11.85 -8.96
CA THR A 268 -17.68 11.40 -10.18
C THR A 268 -18.53 11.49 -11.45
N GLY A 269 -19.84 11.76 -11.32
CA GLY A 269 -20.77 11.69 -12.47
C GLY A 269 -20.92 10.31 -13.10
N ALA A 270 -20.28 9.27 -12.53
CA ALA A 270 -20.28 7.92 -13.09
C ALA A 270 -21.50 7.10 -12.61
N MET A 271 -22.07 6.31 -13.50
CA MET A 271 -23.07 5.30 -13.12
C MET A 271 -22.39 4.14 -12.38
N HIS A 272 -22.97 3.77 -11.23
CA HIS A 272 -22.47 2.67 -10.42
C HIS A 272 -23.07 1.34 -10.87
N GLY A 273 -22.21 0.33 -11.11
CA GLY A 273 -22.64 -1.04 -11.30
C GLY A 273 -23.19 -1.66 -10.00
N GLU A 274 -23.94 -2.75 -10.15
CA GLU A 274 -24.45 -3.53 -9.02
C GLU A 274 -23.31 -4.05 -8.13
N THR A 275 -23.36 -3.77 -6.83
CA THR A 275 -22.33 -4.19 -5.84
C THR A 275 -22.18 -5.71 -5.82
N ALA A 276 -23.29 -6.46 -5.94
CA ALA A 276 -23.27 -7.90 -5.95
C ALA A 276 -22.50 -8.46 -7.17
N VAL A 277 -22.65 -7.82 -8.35
CA VAL A 277 -21.94 -8.18 -9.59
C VAL A 277 -20.44 -7.91 -9.42
N PHE A 278 -20.06 -6.76 -8.86
CA PHE A 278 -18.66 -6.45 -8.58
C PHE A 278 -18.04 -7.46 -7.63
N GLY A 279 -18.69 -7.76 -6.49
CA GLY A 279 -18.21 -8.77 -5.55
C GLY A 279 -18.10 -10.18 -6.15
N ALA A 280 -19.04 -10.57 -7.04
CA ALA A 280 -18.95 -11.83 -7.77
C ALA A 280 -17.73 -11.83 -8.73
N ALA A 281 -17.49 -10.72 -9.43
CA ALA A 281 -16.33 -10.52 -10.29
C ALA A 281 -15.00 -10.62 -9.50
N CYS A 282 -14.92 -9.98 -8.33
CA CYS A 282 -13.77 -10.08 -7.45
C CYS A 282 -13.51 -11.53 -7.02
N ARG A 283 -14.53 -12.24 -6.57
CA ARG A 283 -14.40 -13.68 -6.21
C ARG A 283 -13.95 -14.54 -7.38
N GLN A 284 -14.50 -14.31 -8.58
CA GLN A 284 -14.13 -15.04 -9.80
C GLN A 284 -12.69 -14.79 -10.23
N ALA A 285 -12.18 -13.58 -10.03
CA ALA A 285 -10.79 -13.20 -10.33
C ALA A 285 -9.83 -13.44 -9.16
N GLY A 286 -10.32 -13.91 -8.01
CA GLY A 286 -9.53 -14.17 -6.80
C GLY A 286 -9.04 -12.90 -6.09
N LEU A 287 -9.64 -11.74 -6.38
CA LEU A 287 -9.31 -10.48 -5.74
C LEU A 287 -9.70 -10.48 -4.26
N ILE A 288 -8.90 -9.81 -3.45
CA ILE A 288 -9.17 -9.64 -2.03
C ILE A 288 -10.00 -8.35 -1.85
N GLU A 289 -11.34 -8.53 -1.80
CA GLU A 289 -12.23 -7.41 -1.53
C GLU A 289 -12.23 -7.07 -0.03
N VAL A 290 -12.05 -5.79 0.28
CA VAL A 290 -12.06 -5.26 1.66
C VAL A 290 -13.17 -4.23 1.85
N SER A 291 -13.51 -3.99 3.12
CA SER A 291 -14.61 -3.10 3.49
C SER A 291 -14.17 -1.79 4.13
N ALA A 292 -12.97 -1.73 4.64
CA ALA A 292 -12.42 -0.56 5.31
C ALA A 292 -11.05 -0.16 4.71
N PRO A 293 -10.73 1.14 4.69
CA PRO A 293 -9.43 1.63 4.24
C PRO A 293 -8.25 1.09 5.06
N SER A 294 -8.42 0.83 6.37
CA SER A 294 -7.40 0.22 7.22
C SER A 294 -7.02 -1.18 6.76
N GLU A 295 -7.99 -2.00 6.33
CA GLU A 295 -7.74 -3.34 5.81
C GLU A 295 -6.83 -3.34 4.57
N LEU A 296 -6.88 -2.28 3.73
CA LEU A 296 -5.94 -2.13 2.61
C LEU A 296 -4.50 -2.06 3.10
N LEU A 297 -4.24 -1.27 4.15
CA LEU A 297 -2.90 -1.10 4.70
C LEU A 297 -2.43 -2.34 5.43
N ASP A 298 -3.29 -2.94 6.25
CA ASP A 298 -2.96 -4.15 7.02
C ASP A 298 -2.56 -5.31 6.10
N LEU A 299 -3.36 -5.55 5.05
CA LEU A 299 -3.05 -6.56 4.05
C LEU A 299 -1.81 -6.22 3.23
N SER A 300 -1.63 -4.95 2.84
CA SER A 300 -0.44 -4.56 2.09
C SER A 300 0.83 -4.71 2.92
N ALA A 301 0.79 -4.41 4.22
CA ALA A 301 1.90 -4.66 5.15
C ALA A 301 2.28 -6.15 5.17
N ALA A 302 1.29 -7.04 5.29
CA ALA A 302 1.53 -8.47 5.33
C ALA A 302 2.04 -9.03 4.00
N PHE A 303 1.35 -8.75 2.89
CA PHE A 303 1.73 -9.29 1.58
C PHE A 303 3.07 -8.76 1.06
N SER A 304 3.47 -7.55 1.47
CA SER A 304 4.77 -6.98 1.08
C SER A 304 5.93 -7.42 1.97
N SER A 305 5.64 -7.96 3.16
CA SER A 305 6.66 -8.15 4.21
C SER A 305 6.81 -9.58 4.69
N LEU A 306 5.78 -10.43 4.54
CA LEU A 306 5.74 -11.78 5.07
C LEU A 306 5.80 -12.84 3.97
N PRO A 307 6.32 -14.05 4.25
CA PRO A 307 6.13 -15.19 3.37
C PRO A 307 4.64 -15.59 3.33
N LEU A 308 4.17 -16.07 2.17
CA LEU A 308 2.81 -16.57 2.03
C LEU A 308 2.67 -17.90 2.79
N PRO A 309 1.62 -18.08 3.65
CA PRO A 309 1.37 -19.35 4.33
C PRO A 309 1.05 -20.45 3.31
N ARG A 310 1.42 -21.70 3.62
CA ARG A 310 1.19 -22.84 2.72
C ARG A 310 -0.14 -23.57 2.99
N GLY A 311 -0.83 -23.18 4.05
CA GLY A 311 -2.11 -23.75 4.47
C GLY A 311 -2.71 -22.91 5.59
N ASN A 312 -3.74 -23.43 6.26
CA ASN A 312 -4.54 -22.74 7.25
C ASN A 312 -4.29 -23.15 8.72
N ARG A 313 -3.22 -23.93 9.00
CA ARG A 313 -2.90 -24.41 10.34
C ARG A 313 -2.04 -23.40 11.09
N VAL A 314 -2.46 -22.97 12.27
CA VAL A 314 -1.88 -21.86 13.02
C VAL A 314 -1.36 -22.30 14.38
N GLY A 315 -0.12 -21.94 14.70
CA GLY A 315 0.44 -21.97 16.04
C GLY A 315 0.22 -20.61 16.72
N ILE A 316 -0.22 -20.61 17.96
CA ILE A 316 -0.42 -19.37 18.73
C ILE A 316 0.49 -19.41 19.95
N VAL A 317 1.33 -18.38 20.11
CA VAL A 317 2.17 -18.14 21.29
C VAL A 317 1.70 -16.88 21.98
N THR A 318 1.42 -16.94 23.28
CA THR A 318 0.88 -15.80 24.04
C THR A 318 1.52 -15.67 25.41
N LEU A 319 1.68 -14.43 25.90
CA LEU A 319 2.09 -14.17 27.28
C LEU A 319 0.94 -14.23 28.29
N GLY A 320 -0.32 -14.30 27.83
CA GLY A 320 -1.50 -14.32 28.69
C GLY A 320 -2.60 -15.17 28.10
N GLY A 321 -3.14 -16.10 28.89
CA GLY A 321 -4.10 -17.11 28.44
C GLY A 321 -5.37 -16.54 27.81
N GLY A 322 -5.91 -15.43 28.32
CA GLY A 322 -7.11 -14.80 27.78
C GLY A 322 -6.98 -14.36 26.33
N TRP A 323 -5.84 -13.78 25.94
CA TRP A 323 -5.56 -13.42 24.55
C TRP A 323 -5.46 -14.64 23.64
N GLY A 324 -4.85 -15.72 24.14
CA GLY A 324 -4.77 -16.99 23.40
C GLY A 324 -6.14 -17.57 23.10
N VAL A 325 -7.06 -17.55 24.08
CA VAL A 325 -8.44 -18.08 23.93
C VAL A 325 -9.19 -17.29 22.86
N VAL A 326 -9.26 -15.95 22.99
CA VAL A 326 -9.97 -15.08 22.03
C VAL A 326 -9.39 -15.25 20.62
N THR A 327 -8.07 -15.31 20.50
CA THR A 327 -7.42 -15.49 19.18
C THR A 327 -7.74 -16.85 18.56
N ALA A 328 -7.80 -17.92 19.37
CA ALA A 328 -8.16 -19.25 18.88
C ALA A 328 -9.61 -19.30 18.37
N ASP A 329 -10.55 -18.69 19.11
CA ASP A 329 -11.95 -18.58 18.68
C ASP A 329 -12.07 -17.86 17.34
N GLN A 330 -11.43 -16.71 17.19
CA GLN A 330 -11.41 -15.94 15.95
C GLN A 330 -10.76 -16.69 14.78
N CYS A 331 -9.65 -17.40 15.03
CA CYS A 331 -9.04 -18.27 14.02
C CYS A 331 -10.05 -19.28 13.49
N ASN A 332 -10.74 -19.97 14.39
CA ASN A 332 -11.72 -20.99 14.02
C ASN A 332 -12.91 -20.40 13.24
N GLU A 333 -13.45 -19.24 13.66
CA GLU A 333 -14.50 -18.51 12.95
C GLU A 333 -14.09 -18.10 11.51
N LYS A 334 -12.81 -17.87 11.27
CA LYS A 334 -12.26 -17.51 9.95
C LYS A 334 -11.77 -18.72 9.15
N GLY A 335 -12.00 -19.96 9.64
CA GLY A 335 -11.60 -21.19 8.95
C GLY A 335 -10.12 -21.55 9.09
N LEU A 336 -9.41 -20.93 10.05
CA LEU A 336 -8.06 -21.31 10.42
C LEU A 336 -8.11 -22.44 11.45
N LEU A 337 -7.17 -23.40 11.38
CA LEU A 337 -7.12 -24.56 12.22
C LEU A 337 -6.05 -24.40 13.32
N ILE A 338 -6.38 -24.79 14.53
CA ILE A 338 -5.47 -24.77 15.68
C ILE A 338 -5.12 -26.23 16.03
N PRO A 339 -4.07 -26.83 15.44
CA PRO A 339 -3.73 -28.22 15.70
C PRO A 339 -3.13 -28.44 17.09
N ASP A 340 -3.38 -29.62 17.66
CA ASP A 340 -2.74 -30.03 18.91
C ASP A 340 -1.23 -30.21 18.70
N ILE A 341 -0.44 -29.77 19.67
CA ILE A 341 1.02 -29.85 19.62
C ILE A 341 1.52 -31.27 19.95
N PRO A 342 2.54 -31.78 19.25
CA PRO A 342 3.08 -33.11 19.50
C PRO A 342 3.94 -33.12 20.79
N ASP A 343 4.11 -34.33 21.34
CA ASP A 343 4.83 -34.59 22.61
C ASP A 343 6.26 -34.00 22.65
N ASN A 344 6.96 -33.97 21.53
CA ASN A 344 8.30 -33.42 21.49
C ASN A 344 8.27 -31.88 21.77
N ILE A 345 7.32 -31.14 21.21
CA ILE A 345 7.13 -29.72 21.51
C ILE A 345 6.70 -29.55 22.97
N VAL A 346 5.76 -30.37 23.45
CA VAL A 346 5.34 -30.36 24.86
C VAL A 346 6.53 -30.52 25.80
N ARG A 347 7.44 -31.50 25.52
CA ARG A 347 8.64 -31.68 26.32
C ARG A 347 9.62 -30.52 26.25
N THR A 348 9.89 -30.00 25.04
CA THR A 348 10.82 -28.88 24.87
C THR A 348 10.33 -27.64 25.61
N ILE A 349 9.09 -27.22 25.38
CA ILE A 349 8.51 -26.03 26.02
C ILE A 349 8.32 -26.25 27.53
N GLY A 350 7.92 -27.47 27.93
CA GLY A 350 7.72 -27.83 29.34
C GLY A 350 8.99 -27.80 30.18
N SER A 351 10.19 -27.82 29.58
CA SER A 351 11.47 -27.64 30.31
C SER A 351 11.69 -26.19 30.77
N PHE A 352 10.98 -25.23 30.18
CA PHE A 352 11.10 -23.79 30.51
C PHE A 352 9.91 -23.25 31.28
N LEU A 353 8.75 -23.92 31.21
CA LEU A 353 7.51 -23.45 31.81
C LEU A 353 7.16 -24.18 33.10
N PRO A 354 6.40 -23.56 34.01
CA PRO A 354 5.96 -24.23 35.23
C PRO A 354 5.03 -25.42 34.92
N PRO A 355 4.94 -26.44 35.82
CA PRO A 355 4.22 -27.69 35.54
C PRO A 355 2.73 -27.52 35.19
N PHE A 356 2.12 -26.39 35.52
CA PHE A 356 0.71 -26.08 35.30
C PHE A 356 0.41 -25.38 33.97
N TRP A 357 1.39 -25.21 33.06
CA TRP A 357 1.11 -24.68 31.73
C TRP A 357 0.19 -25.60 30.92
N SER A 358 -0.53 -25.05 29.95
CA SER A 358 -1.66 -25.71 29.25
C SER A 358 -1.28 -26.96 28.44
N ARG A 359 -0.04 -27.13 28.02
CA ARG A 359 0.48 -28.21 27.15
C ARG A 359 -0.30 -28.37 25.84
N ARG A 360 -0.87 -27.29 25.34
CA ARG A 360 -1.71 -27.24 24.14
C ARG A 360 -1.36 -26.02 23.29
N ASN A 361 -1.87 -26.00 22.09
CA ASN A 361 -1.99 -24.81 21.26
C ASN A 361 -3.35 -24.13 21.60
N PRO A 362 -3.39 -22.86 22.00
CA PRO A 362 -2.28 -21.89 22.17
C PRO A 362 -1.26 -22.25 23.27
N ILE A 363 0.03 -21.99 23.01
CA ILE A 363 1.07 -22.04 24.03
C ILE A 363 0.99 -20.75 24.87
N ASP A 364 0.40 -20.87 26.07
CA ASP A 364 0.45 -19.81 27.06
C ASP A 364 1.78 -19.88 27.83
N LEU A 365 2.58 -18.84 27.72
CA LEU A 365 3.88 -18.72 28.38
C LEU A 365 3.79 -18.37 29.88
N VAL A 366 2.55 -18.27 30.41
CA VAL A 366 2.25 -18.09 31.83
C VAL A 366 2.99 -16.91 32.47
N GLY A 367 3.14 -15.81 31.70
CA GLY A 367 3.83 -14.61 32.16
C GLY A 367 5.31 -14.81 32.46
N THR A 368 5.98 -15.74 31.78
CA THR A 368 7.42 -15.99 31.98
C THR A 368 8.24 -14.71 31.94
N LYS A 369 9.24 -14.64 32.84
CA LYS A 369 10.24 -13.57 32.85
C LYS A 369 11.46 -13.91 32.00
N ASP A 370 11.60 -15.16 31.60
CA ASP A 370 12.69 -15.61 30.74
C ASP A 370 12.43 -15.13 29.29
N LEU A 371 13.28 -14.27 28.82
CA LEU A 371 13.19 -13.63 27.52
C LEU A 371 13.50 -14.56 26.34
N GLN A 372 14.06 -15.76 26.59
CA GLN A 372 14.36 -16.75 25.55
C GLN A 372 13.14 -17.62 25.21
N VAL A 373 12.27 -17.86 26.18
CA VAL A 373 11.15 -18.80 26.04
C VAL A 373 10.19 -18.42 24.90
N PRO A 374 9.82 -17.15 24.69
CA PRO A 374 9.00 -16.76 23.55
C PRO A 374 9.63 -17.10 22.18
N LEU A 375 10.94 -16.90 22.05
CA LEU A 375 11.67 -17.25 20.82
C LEU A 375 11.67 -18.75 20.58
N VAL A 376 11.95 -19.54 21.62
CA VAL A 376 11.95 -21.00 21.56
C VAL A 376 10.57 -21.51 21.14
N ALA A 377 9.50 -20.97 21.73
CA ALA A 377 8.13 -21.40 21.39
C ALA A 377 7.76 -21.12 19.95
N VAL A 378 8.08 -19.92 19.43
CA VAL A 378 7.85 -19.57 18.03
C VAL A 378 8.69 -20.45 17.11
N GLU A 379 9.96 -20.67 17.43
CA GLU A 379 10.87 -21.50 16.62
C GLU A 379 10.42 -22.96 16.56
N GLU A 380 9.98 -23.56 17.68
CA GLU A 380 9.45 -24.92 17.70
C GLU A 380 8.18 -25.08 16.84
N PHE A 381 7.29 -24.08 16.83
CA PHE A 381 6.18 -24.07 15.89
C PHE A 381 6.63 -23.98 14.43
N LEU A 382 7.60 -23.13 14.12
CA LEU A 382 8.08 -22.96 12.75
C LEU A 382 8.80 -24.22 12.22
N LYS A 383 9.51 -24.95 13.09
CA LYS A 383 10.13 -26.24 12.77
C LYS A 383 9.10 -27.33 12.46
N TRP A 384 7.96 -27.27 13.12
CA TRP A 384 6.94 -28.30 13.01
C TRP A 384 6.09 -28.15 11.75
N ASP A 385 6.00 -29.22 10.93
CA ASP A 385 5.19 -29.25 9.71
C ASP A 385 3.67 -29.27 9.98
N GLY A 386 3.25 -29.36 11.24
CA GLY A 386 1.85 -29.30 11.65
C GLY A 386 1.24 -27.90 11.62
N VAL A 387 2.05 -26.84 11.45
CA VAL A 387 1.56 -25.45 11.31
C VAL A 387 2.11 -24.79 10.05
N ASP A 388 1.33 -23.87 9.50
CA ASP A 388 1.64 -23.12 8.29
C ASP A 388 1.94 -21.64 8.59
N ALA A 389 1.57 -21.17 9.77
CA ALA A 389 1.80 -19.82 10.26
C ALA A 389 1.85 -19.77 11.79
N VAL A 390 2.42 -18.71 12.35
CA VAL A 390 2.43 -18.44 13.79
C VAL A 390 1.85 -17.05 14.08
N ILE A 391 0.97 -16.97 15.09
CA ILE A 391 0.52 -15.71 15.69
C ILE A 391 1.20 -15.57 17.06
N SER A 392 1.88 -14.45 17.27
CA SER A 392 2.64 -14.15 18.49
C SER A 392 2.01 -12.95 19.21
N LEU A 393 1.52 -13.15 20.44
CA LEU A 393 0.72 -12.17 21.17
C LEU A 393 1.45 -11.60 22.37
N GLY A 394 1.61 -10.27 22.42
CA GLY A 394 2.06 -9.51 23.58
C GLY A 394 3.53 -9.64 23.96
N ILE A 395 4.36 -10.19 23.06
CA ILE A 395 5.80 -10.33 23.29
C ILE A 395 6.53 -9.02 22.99
N VAL A 396 6.11 -8.31 21.97
CA VAL A 396 6.58 -6.96 21.63
C VAL A 396 5.61 -5.91 22.17
N GLY A 397 6.09 -4.68 22.40
CA GLY A 397 5.37 -3.61 23.10
C GLY A 397 5.58 -3.65 24.63
N ARG A 398 6.42 -4.55 25.13
CA ARG A 398 6.77 -4.62 26.56
C ARG A 398 7.64 -3.45 27.00
N HIS A 399 8.41 -2.88 26.08
CA HIS A 399 9.24 -1.71 26.38
C HIS A 399 8.40 -0.53 26.90
N GLU A 400 7.25 -0.26 26.28
CA GLU A 400 6.32 0.79 26.72
C GLU A 400 5.76 0.49 28.13
N LEU A 401 5.47 -0.80 28.43
CA LEU A 401 5.05 -1.21 29.77
C LEU A 401 6.16 -1.04 30.80
N VAL A 402 7.41 -1.35 30.42
CA VAL A 402 8.57 -1.11 31.28
C VAL A 402 8.78 0.38 31.51
N GLN A 403 8.58 1.25 30.53
CA GLN A 403 8.65 2.70 30.71
C GLN A 403 7.59 3.20 31.70
N LEU A 404 6.34 2.72 31.58
CA LEU A 404 5.27 3.06 32.53
C LEU A 404 5.61 2.59 33.97
N LEU A 405 6.16 1.37 34.10
CA LEU A 405 6.62 0.85 35.38
C LEU A 405 7.73 1.74 35.97
N VAL A 406 8.74 2.06 35.14
CA VAL A 406 9.85 2.92 35.56
C VAL A 406 9.37 4.30 35.99
N GLN A 407 8.44 4.88 35.26
CA GLN A 407 7.83 6.14 35.63
C GLN A 407 7.13 6.05 37.01
N SER A 408 6.29 5.02 37.20
CA SER A 408 5.61 4.81 38.49
C SER A 408 6.57 4.62 39.65
N VAL A 409 7.68 3.87 39.44
CA VAL A 409 8.71 3.68 40.49
C VAL A 409 9.40 5.01 40.80
N ARG A 410 9.74 5.82 39.80
CA ARG A 410 10.38 7.15 40.03
C ARG A 410 9.47 8.09 40.82
N GLU A 411 8.14 7.98 40.68
CA GLU A 411 7.17 8.81 41.38
C GLU A 411 7.01 8.44 42.86
N VAL A 412 7.20 7.15 43.23
CA VAL A 412 6.85 6.65 44.58
C VAL A 412 8.08 6.22 45.41
N ASP A 413 9.21 5.94 44.75
CA ASP A 413 10.42 5.42 45.42
C ASP A 413 11.67 6.19 44.94
N PRO A 414 11.99 7.31 45.62
CA PRO A 414 13.14 8.15 45.26
C PRO A 414 14.48 7.46 45.54
N ASP A 415 14.52 6.39 46.33
CA ASP A 415 15.74 5.68 46.70
C ASP A 415 16.19 4.68 45.62
N VAL A 416 15.32 4.34 44.67
CA VAL A 416 15.71 3.49 43.55
C VAL A 416 16.67 4.19 42.61
N SER A 417 17.81 3.55 42.36
CA SER A 417 18.86 4.09 41.50
C SER A 417 18.34 4.41 40.10
N SER A 418 18.47 5.67 39.69
CA SER A 418 18.14 6.11 38.32
C SER A 418 18.93 5.34 37.25
N SER A 419 20.16 4.90 37.56
CA SER A 419 20.95 4.07 36.62
C SER A 419 20.36 2.68 36.45
N HIS A 420 19.83 2.07 37.52
CA HIS A 420 19.17 0.77 37.45
C HIS A 420 17.89 0.85 36.62
N LEU A 421 17.07 1.86 36.81
CA LEU A 421 15.87 2.09 36.04
C LEU A 421 16.16 2.31 34.52
N SER A 422 17.20 3.09 34.22
CA SER A 422 17.67 3.30 32.85
C SER A 422 18.22 2.01 32.21
N GLN A 423 18.87 1.15 32.99
CA GLN A 423 19.32 -0.17 32.52
C GLN A 423 18.13 -1.09 32.17
N LEU A 424 17.05 -1.10 32.96
CA LEU A 424 15.84 -1.85 32.66
C LEU A 424 15.19 -1.40 31.36
N GLU A 425 15.05 -0.09 31.14
CA GLU A 425 14.53 0.49 29.91
C GLU A 425 15.39 0.09 28.69
N SER A 426 16.73 0.23 28.84
CA SER A 426 17.66 -0.14 27.76
C SER A 426 17.62 -1.64 27.44
N ALA A 427 17.66 -2.49 28.44
CA ALA A 427 17.59 -3.94 28.27
C ALA A 427 16.30 -4.39 27.59
N SER A 428 15.17 -3.80 27.98
CA SER A 428 13.87 -4.07 27.35
C SER A 428 13.86 -3.70 25.87
N ARG A 429 14.41 -2.53 25.50
CA ARG A 429 14.53 -2.08 24.12
C ARG A 429 15.45 -2.97 23.28
N GLU A 430 16.60 -3.34 23.83
CA GLU A 430 17.55 -4.23 23.15
C GLU A 430 16.95 -5.62 22.93
N TYR A 431 16.20 -6.14 23.89
CA TYR A 431 15.47 -7.39 23.72
C TYR A 431 14.46 -7.32 22.55
N GLU A 432 13.63 -6.28 22.50
CA GLU A 432 12.67 -6.14 21.41
C GLU A 432 13.34 -6.07 20.04
N LYS A 433 14.42 -5.30 19.92
CA LYS A 433 15.21 -5.25 18.69
C LYS A 433 15.75 -6.62 18.29
N ALA A 434 16.32 -7.37 19.23
CA ALA A 434 16.85 -8.69 19.01
C ALA A 434 15.73 -9.68 18.62
N TYR A 435 14.58 -9.61 19.29
CA TYR A 435 13.40 -10.42 18.97
C TYR A 435 12.93 -10.17 17.54
N VAL A 436 12.74 -8.90 17.15
CA VAL A 436 12.31 -8.51 15.80
C VAL A 436 13.29 -9.00 14.75
N ALA A 437 14.59 -8.85 14.97
CA ALA A 437 15.62 -9.33 14.06
C ALA A 437 15.56 -10.87 13.90
N ARG A 438 15.42 -11.61 15.02
CA ARG A 438 15.34 -13.06 15.01
C ARG A 438 14.07 -13.57 14.30
N MET A 439 12.94 -12.86 14.42
CA MET A 439 11.72 -13.20 13.69
C MET A 439 11.93 -13.13 12.17
N ALA A 440 12.63 -12.12 11.67
CA ALA A 440 12.97 -12.02 10.26
C ALA A 440 13.83 -13.21 9.78
N ASP A 441 14.81 -13.63 10.61
CA ASP A 441 15.65 -14.78 10.31
C ASP A 441 14.86 -16.10 10.28
N LEU A 442 14.01 -16.32 11.27
CA LEU A 442 13.17 -17.51 11.35
C LEU A 442 12.19 -17.59 10.17
N MET A 443 11.57 -16.48 9.79
CA MET A 443 10.70 -16.44 8.61
C MET A 443 11.47 -16.78 7.32
N ALA A 444 12.71 -16.32 7.18
CA ALA A 444 13.55 -16.64 6.04
C ALA A 444 13.97 -18.12 6.00
N GLU A 445 14.30 -18.69 7.17
CA GLU A 445 14.73 -20.08 7.33
C GLU A 445 13.58 -21.07 7.06
N TYR A 446 12.43 -20.88 7.69
CA TYR A 446 11.30 -21.82 7.62
C TYR A 446 10.27 -21.50 6.54
N ARG A 447 10.31 -20.29 5.95
CA ARG A 447 9.36 -19.79 4.95
C ARG A 447 7.90 -19.89 5.42
N LYS A 448 7.67 -19.61 6.69
CA LYS A 448 6.35 -19.53 7.34
C LYS A 448 6.18 -18.14 7.95
N PRO A 449 5.02 -17.48 7.78
CA PRO A 449 4.81 -16.15 8.35
C PRO A 449 4.67 -16.23 9.88
N VAL A 450 5.27 -15.24 10.54
CA VAL A 450 5.01 -14.90 11.93
C VAL A 450 4.33 -13.55 11.96
N ILE A 451 3.06 -13.53 12.40
CA ILE A 451 2.28 -12.32 12.58
C ILE A 451 2.27 -11.98 14.07
N SER A 452 2.72 -10.79 14.42
CA SER A 452 2.82 -10.37 15.81
C SER A 452 1.72 -9.38 16.17
N VAL A 453 1.23 -9.45 17.40
CA VAL A 453 0.30 -8.49 18.00
C VAL A 453 1.01 -7.80 19.15
N SER A 454 1.14 -6.48 19.03
CA SER A 454 1.65 -5.64 20.10
C SER A 454 0.48 -5.15 20.95
N LEU A 455 0.48 -5.46 22.24
CA LEU A 455 -0.56 -5.01 23.17
C LEU A 455 -0.36 -3.57 23.67
N ALA A 456 0.72 -2.92 23.27
CA ALA A 456 0.97 -1.51 23.49
C ALA A 456 0.98 -0.76 22.16
N ARG A 457 0.47 0.47 22.13
CA ARG A 457 0.63 1.35 20.98
C ARG A 457 2.10 1.72 20.83
N THR A 458 2.74 1.18 19.81
CA THR A 458 4.13 1.56 19.50
C THR A 458 4.14 2.75 18.55
N GLN A 459 5.10 3.65 18.69
CA GLN A 459 5.34 4.74 17.74
C GLN A 459 6.01 4.25 16.44
N GLU A 460 6.46 3.02 16.44
CA GLU A 460 7.17 2.39 15.32
C GLU A 460 6.18 1.61 14.44
N GLY A 461 5.70 2.12 13.38
CA GLY A 461 4.76 1.56 12.40
C GLY A 461 4.48 0.03 12.40
N THR A 462 3.57 -0.41 11.54
CA THR A 462 3.17 -1.82 11.43
C THR A 462 4.30 -2.70 10.89
N VAL A 463 5.10 -2.21 9.94
CA VAL A 463 6.22 -2.96 9.35
C VAL A 463 7.54 -2.55 10.00
N ARG A 464 8.27 -3.52 10.57
CA ARG A 464 9.60 -3.31 11.16
C ARG A 464 10.68 -3.76 10.18
N HIS A 465 11.16 -2.84 9.36
CA HIS A 465 12.16 -3.13 8.35
C HIS A 465 13.45 -3.69 8.95
N GLN A 466 13.92 -4.82 8.39
CA GLN A 466 15.20 -5.44 8.72
C GLN A 466 16.13 -5.37 7.51
N GLN A 467 17.20 -4.62 7.64
CA GLN A 467 18.12 -4.40 6.52
C GLN A 467 18.74 -5.72 6.03
N GLY A 468 18.72 -5.94 4.72
CA GLY A 468 19.30 -7.14 4.09
C GLY A 468 18.51 -8.43 4.30
N LYS A 469 17.31 -8.38 4.89
CA LYS A 469 16.44 -9.55 5.05
C LYS A 469 15.34 -9.58 4.00
N PRO A 470 14.93 -10.77 3.53
CA PRO A 470 13.86 -10.90 2.53
C PRO A 470 12.45 -10.68 3.11
N TYR A 471 12.29 -10.83 4.43
CA TYR A 471 11.04 -10.64 5.15
C TYR A 471 11.20 -9.67 6.29
N HIS A 472 10.12 -8.97 6.61
CA HIS A 472 10.08 -7.96 7.65
C HIS A 472 8.96 -8.27 8.64
N PRO A 473 9.21 -8.33 9.95
CA PRO A 473 8.17 -8.56 10.94
C PRO A 473 7.07 -7.51 10.89
N VAL A 474 5.82 -7.97 11.02
CA VAL A 474 4.61 -7.15 10.99
C VAL A 474 3.93 -7.23 12.34
N PHE A 475 3.51 -6.07 12.87
CA PHE A 475 2.89 -5.93 14.19
C PHE A 475 1.54 -5.24 14.08
N TYR A 476 0.48 -5.97 14.38
CA TYR A 476 -0.87 -5.42 14.49
C TYR A 476 -1.18 -5.01 15.93
N GLN A 477 -2.23 -4.21 16.10
CA GLN A 477 -2.64 -3.74 17.42
C GLN A 477 -3.63 -4.68 18.09
N THR A 478 -4.33 -5.50 17.31
CA THR A 478 -5.36 -6.41 17.80
C THR A 478 -5.19 -7.82 17.22
N PRO A 479 -5.61 -8.86 17.95
CA PRO A 479 -5.67 -10.22 17.40
C PRO A 479 -6.60 -10.32 16.18
N GLU A 480 -7.68 -9.55 16.17
CA GLU A 480 -8.66 -9.48 15.07
C GLU A 480 -7.99 -9.12 13.74
N ASP A 481 -7.14 -8.09 13.75
CA ASP A 481 -6.42 -7.65 12.55
C ASP A 481 -5.46 -8.74 12.08
N ALA A 482 -4.68 -9.34 13.01
CA ALA A 482 -3.73 -10.40 12.71
C ALA A 482 -4.43 -11.64 12.10
N VAL A 483 -5.54 -12.06 12.69
CA VAL A 483 -6.33 -13.23 12.23
C VAL A 483 -6.99 -12.93 10.88
N ASN A 484 -7.59 -11.75 10.70
CA ASN A 484 -8.20 -11.35 9.43
C ASN A 484 -7.18 -11.36 8.31
N VAL A 485 -6.02 -10.76 8.53
CA VAL A 485 -4.93 -10.71 7.55
C VAL A 485 -4.46 -12.12 7.20
N LEU A 486 -4.19 -12.96 8.19
CA LEU A 486 -3.75 -14.32 7.95
C LEU A 486 -4.78 -15.13 7.14
N ALA A 487 -6.07 -15.02 7.49
CA ALA A 487 -7.14 -15.69 6.76
C ALA A 487 -7.21 -15.25 5.29
N ARG A 488 -7.00 -13.95 5.00
CA ARG A 488 -6.93 -13.44 3.62
C ARG A 488 -5.70 -13.94 2.87
N MET A 489 -4.55 -14.03 3.54
CA MET A 489 -3.34 -14.63 2.95
C MET A 489 -3.54 -16.11 2.60
N VAL A 490 -4.19 -16.88 3.46
CA VAL A 490 -4.56 -18.28 3.21
C VAL A 490 -5.52 -18.38 2.02
N GLN A 491 -6.58 -17.57 1.97
CA GLN A 491 -7.53 -17.54 0.85
C GLN A 491 -6.81 -17.24 -0.49
N TYR A 492 -5.88 -16.31 -0.50
CA TYR A 492 -5.07 -16.02 -1.68
C TYR A 492 -4.17 -17.20 -2.07
N HIS A 493 -3.53 -17.86 -1.11
CA HIS A 493 -2.74 -19.06 -1.37
C HIS A 493 -3.58 -20.17 -2.00
N GLU A 494 -4.77 -20.44 -1.47
CA GLU A 494 -5.71 -21.43 -2.03
C GLU A 494 -6.16 -21.08 -3.45
N TYR A 495 -6.48 -19.79 -3.70
CA TYR A 495 -6.81 -19.32 -5.04
C TYR A 495 -5.66 -19.59 -6.01
N LYS A 496 -4.43 -19.23 -5.63
CA LYS A 496 -3.24 -19.42 -6.45
C LYS A 496 -2.95 -20.91 -6.74
N ALA A 497 -3.24 -21.79 -5.80
CA ALA A 497 -3.06 -23.23 -5.97
C ALA A 497 -4.09 -23.88 -6.92
N ARG A 498 -5.29 -23.26 -7.10
CA ARG A 498 -6.35 -23.73 -8.01
C ARG A 498 -6.26 -23.12 -9.43
N SER A 499 -5.47 -22.06 -9.60
CA SER A 499 -5.34 -21.27 -10.86
C SER A 499 -4.14 -21.70 -11.68
#